data_eeb6cf484df5efa1d322fa81aef5bf3c
#
_entry.id   eeb6cf484df5efa1d322fa81aef5bf3c
#
_cell.length_a   1.000
_cell.length_b   1.000
_cell.length_c   1.000
_cell.angle_alpha   90.00
_cell.angle_beta   90.00
_cell.angle_gamma   90.00
#
_symmetry.space_group_name_H-M   'P 1'
#
loop_
_entity.id
_entity.type
_entity.pdbx_description
1 polymer ?
#
loop_
_entity_poly.entity_id
_entity_poly.type
_entity_poly.pdbx_seq_one_letter_code
_entity_poly.pdbx_strand_id
1 'polypeptide(L)'
;MKTIAFQTEFRPALPVVFGAKDYREFRETIEEVDHFLTATGIEHRMLVAHLTSADDACLKNHRPSAYKRLRQALRYAILLALTGLSHRALAHRVADSALFQWFTHTSEVDGVRPPSKSSIERYEKIFSSEEISKLIHACNTAAANPDSALALLYSDSVLKFDEIFADTTCVKSNIHFPVDWVLLRDATRTLIKAIRLIRDQGLKHRMDDPKKFLRDMNKLCIEMTHVRKKKGAKKMRKAIFRRMKKLMKTVENHAGKYSHLLESRWAETDWSENQAQVILDRIQNVLDQLPQAVHQAHERLIGKRRVANKDKILSLYEPDVHVLVRGKADAEVEFGNGFYLAEQADGLIVDWQFIQEQPASDNKLVADSIKALTKTYGTLKSYSGDRGFDAQNNRDELAEKNIANGICPRSVVQLKERLEDPYFRQLQTRRGSTEARISIFKNAYLGTPLKSKGFKNRKTRIEWCILAHNLWKLGRIAVQNREAATEQKEAA
;
A
#
# COMPACT_ATOMS: atom_id res chain seq x y z
N MET A 1 -16.39 -34.00 -2.64
CA MET A 1 -16.44 -32.56 -2.92
C MET A 1 -17.85 -32.07 -2.66
N LYS A 2 -18.09 -31.12 -1.77
CA LYS A 2 -19.42 -30.51 -1.60
C LYS A 2 -19.58 -29.45 -2.68
N THR A 3 -20.48 -29.68 -3.61
CA THR A 3 -20.80 -28.73 -4.70
C THR A 3 -21.49 -27.52 -4.10
N ILE A 4 -20.95 -26.32 -4.36
CA ILE A 4 -21.61 -25.06 -4.01
C ILE A 4 -22.65 -24.81 -5.11
N ALA A 5 -23.92 -24.79 -4.74
CA ALA A 5 -24.98 -24.39 -5.68
C ALA A 5 -24.89 -22.87 -5.90
N PHE A 6 -24.81 -22.45 -7.15
CA PHE A 6 -24.79 -21.04 -7.52
C PHE A 6 -26.21 -20.59 -7.85
N GLN A 7 -26.62 -19.46 -7.28
CA GLN A 7 -27.81 -18.75 -7.72
C GLN A 7 -27.47 -18.01 -9.02
N THR A 8 -28.31 -18.11 -10.02
CA THR A 8 -28.17 -17.34 -11.26
C THR A 8 -28.18 -15.84 -10.93
N GLU A 9 -27.11 -15.15 -11.29
CA GLU A 9 -27.02 -13.71 -11.07
C GLU A 9 -27.57 -12.94 -12.26
N PHE A 10 -28.37 -11.90 -11.99
CA PHE A 10 -28.86 -11.00 -13.02
C PHE A 10 -27.73 -10.05 -13.45
N ARG A 11 -27.39 -10.08 -14.74
CA ARG A 11 -26.41 -9.16 -15.36
C ARG A 11 -27.06 -8.52 -16.58
N PRO A 12 -27.56 -7.28 -16.47
CA PRO A 12 -28.15 -6.58 -17.60
C PRO A 12 -27.11 -6.34 -18.70
N ALA A 13 -27.56 -6.32 -19.95
CA ALA A 13 -26.69 -5.90 -21.05
C ALA A 13 -26.25 -4.45 -20.85
N LEU A 14 -24.96 -4.20 -21.14
CA LEU A 14 -24.44 -2.84 -21.07
C LEU A 14 -24.91 -2.02 -22.29
N PRO A 15 -25.28 -0.75 -22.09
CA PRO A 15 -25.59 0.14 -23.20
C PRO A 15 -24.38 0.33 -24.11
N VAL A 16 -24.57 0.44 -25.42
CA VAL A 16 -23.50 0.75 -26.36
C VAL A 16 -23.01 2.18 -26.11
N VAL A 17 -21.69 2.36 -26.03
CA VAL A 17 -21.07 3.68 -25.86
C VAL A 17 -20.59 4.18 -27.22
N PHE A 18 -21.19 5.28 -27.66
CA PHE A 18 -20.76 6.03 -28.83
C PHE A 18 -19.94 7.24 -28.39
N GLY A 19 -18.98 7.69 -29.19
CA GLY A 19 -18.19 8.88 -28.90
C GLY A 19 -16.70 8.65 -28.94
N ALA A 20 -15.95 9.40 -28.14
CA ALA A 20 -14.48 9.40 -28.15
C ALA A 20 -13.89 8.02 -27.85
N LYS A 21 -12.74 7.73 -28.46
CA LYS A 21 -12.07 6.42 -28.36
C LYS A 21 -11.79 6.03 -26.90
N ASP A 22 -11.35 6.98 -26.08
CA ASP A 22 -11.03 6.76 -24.66
C ASP A 22 -12.21 6.26 -23.83
N TYR A 23 -13.45 6.69 -24.10
CA TYR A 23 -14.66 6.22 -23.40
C TYR A 23 -14.94 4.75 -23.72
N ARG A 24 -14.80 4.36 -24.99
CA ARG A 24 -14.97 2.97 -25.42
C ARG A 24 -13.89 2.09 -24.85
N GLU A 25 -12.60 2.50 -24.93
CA GLU A 25 -11.47 1.77 -24.40
C GLU A 25 -11.59 1.51 -22.90
N PHE A 26 -12.06 2.48 -22.10
CA PHE A 26 -12.26 2.28 -20.66
C PHE A 26 -13.27 1.16 -20.40
N ARG A 27 -14.42 1.21 -21.09
CA ARG A 27 -15.46 0.19 -20.97
C ARG A 27 -14.93 -1.18 -21.39
N GLU A 28 -14.37 -1.27 -22.59
CA GLU A 28 -13.85 -2.51 -23.16
C GLU A 28 -12.77 -3.12 -22.25
N THR A 29 -11.90 -2.29 -21.67
CA THR A 29 -10.89 -2.78 -20.72
C THR A 29 -11.53 -3.39 -19.47
N ILE A 30 -12.61 -2.80 -18.92
CA ILE A 30 -13.34 -3.37 -17.78
C ILE A 30 -14.03 -4.68 -18.16
N GLU A 31 -14.59 -4.77 -19.37
CA GLU A 31 -15.20 -6.00 -19.89
C GLU A 31 -14.15 -7.11 -20.03
N GLU A 32 -12.96 -6.80 -20.53
CA GLU A 32 -11.84 -7.76 -20.62
C GLU A 32 -11.31 -8.19 -19.24
N VAL A 33 -11.25 -7.27 -18.27
CA VAL A 33 -10.91 -7.64 -16.88
C VAL A 33 -11.93 -8.61 -16.29
N ASP A 34 -13.23 -8.36 -16.50
CA ASP A 34 -14.28 -9.27 -16.07
C ASP A 34 -14.15 -10.64 -16.74
N HIS A 35 -13.94 -10.63 -18.07
CA HIS A 35 -13.78 -11.85 -18.85
C HIS A 35 -12.56 -12.65 -18.35
N PHE A 36 -11.41 -12.00 -18.13
CA PHE A 36 -10.22 -12.61 -17.59
C PHE A 36 -10.47 -13.29 -16.25
N LEU A 37 -11.04 -12.58 -15.28
CA LEU A 37 -11.33 -13.12 -13.96
C LEU A 37 -12.27 -14.32 -13.99
N THR A 38 -13.24 -14.29 -14.92
CA THR A 38 -14.29 -15.31 -15.04
C THR A 38 -13.79 -16.53 -15.82
N ALA A 39 -13.23 -16.32 -17.01
CA ALA A 39 -12.79 -17.38 -17.92
C ALA A 39 -11.63 -18.21 -17.34
N THR A 40 -10.69 -17.59 -16.64
CA THR A 40 -9.61 -18.30 -15.96
C THR A 40 -10.07 -19.07 -14.71
N GLY A 41 -11.24 -18.77 -14.18
CA GLY A 41 -11.76 -19.33 -12.92
C GLY A 41 -10.93 -18.91 -11.68
N ILE A 42 -9.99 -17.97 -11.80
CA ILE A 42 -9.12 -17.52 -10.70
C ILE A 42 -9.95 -16.89 -9.59
N GLU A 43 -10.90 -16.00 -9.96
CA GLU A 43 -11.83 -15.42 -9.00
C GLU A 43 -12.56 -16.50 -8.21
N HIS A 44 -13.14 -17.46 -8.88
CA HIS A 44 -13.87 -18.56 -8.26
C HIS A 44 -12.99 -19.37 -7.29
N ARG A 45 -11.78 -19.76 -7.71
CA ARG A 45 -10.85 -20.53 -6.85
C ARG A 45 -10.48 -19.76 -5.59
N MET A 46 -10.20 -18.46 -5.69
CA MET A 46 -9.89 -17.61 -4.54
C MET A 46 -11.07 -17.54 -3.56
N LEU A 47 -12.27 -17.27 -4.07
CA LEU A 47 -13.47 -17.12 -3.22
C LEU A 47 -13.82 -18.44 -2.51
N VAL A 48 -13.71 -19.57 -3.20
CA VAL A 48 -13.90 -20.89 -2.59
C VAL A 48 -12.85 -21.18 -1.54
N ALA A 49 -11.58 -20.88 -1.80
CA ALA A 49 -10.50 -21.07 -0.82
C ALA A 49 -10.74 -20.21 0.45
N HIS A 50 -11.14 -18.97 0.28
CA HIS A 50 -11.49 -18.09 1.41
C HIS A 50 -12.66 -18.65 2.24
N LEU A 51 -13.74 -19.09 1.59
CA LEU A 51 -14.90 -19.70 2.26
C LEU A 51 -14.57 -21.02 2.99
N THR A 52 -13.62 -21.78 2.49
CA THR A 52 -13.22 -23.06 3.11
C THR A 52 -12.27 -22.87 4.27
N SER A 53 -11.45 -21.83 4.25
CA SER A 53 -10.51 -21.50 5.33
C SER A 53 -11.15 -20.75 6.50
N ALA A 54 -12.33 -20.13 6.29
CA ALA A 54 -13.03 -19.41 7.34
C ALA A 54 -13.63 -20.36 8.38
N ASP A 55 -13.26 -20.17 9.65
CA ASP A 55 -13.84 -20.91 10.79
C ASP A 55 -15.24 -20.41 11.20
N ASP A 56 -15.74 -19.39 10.55
CA ASP A 56 -17.04 -18.77 10.85
C ASP A 56 -18.18 -19.72 10.46
N ALA A 57 -18.89 -20.23 11.46
CA ALA A 57 -20.06 -21.10 11.30
C ALA A 57 -21.20 -20.42 10.50
N CYS A 58 -21.32 -19.09 10.57
CA CYS A 58 -22.32 -18.34 9.81
C CYS A 58 -22.02 -18.39 8.30
N LEU A 59 -20.76 -18.30 7.90
CA LEU A 59 -20.35 -18.44 6.50
C LEU A 59 -20.57 -19.87 5.97
N LYS A 60 -20.43 -20.88 6.82
CA LYS A 60 -20.67 -22.29 6.44
C LYS A 60 -22.14 -22.59 6.13
N ASN A 61 -23.08 -21.94 6.82
CA ASN A 61 -24.51 -22.20 6.68
C ASN A 61 -25.17 -21.43 5.54
N HIS A 62 -24.58 -20.29 5.10
CA HIS A 62 -25.14 -19.40 4.06
C HIS A 62 -24.20 -19.24 2.85
N ARG A 63 -23.58 -20.33 2.40
CA ARG A 63 -22.55 -20.35 1.34
C ARG A 63 -22.91 -19.59 0.05
N PRO A 64 -24.11 -19.68 -0.54
CA PRO A 64 -24.42 -18.96 -1.77
C PRO A 64 -24.43 -17.44 -1.58
N SER A 65 -25.08 -16.94 -0.51
CA SER A 65 -25.11 -15.49 -0.21
C SER A 65 -23.76 -14.97 0.24
N ALA A 66 -22.96 -15.78 0.96
CA ALA A 66 -21.60 -15.46 1.33
C ALA A 66 -20.70 -15.36 0.10
N TYR A 67 -20.81 -16.29 -0.85
CA TYR A 67 -20.06 -16.25 -2.11
C TYR A 67 -20.37 -14.98 -2.91
N LYS A 68 -21.68 -14.64 -3.12
CA LYS A 68 -22.09 -13.40 -3.79
C LYS A 68 -21.46 -12.17 -3.11
N ARG A 69 -21.53 -12.11 -1.78
CA ARG A 69 -20.96 -11.01 -1.01
C ARG A 69 -19.43 -10.92 -1.14
N LEU A 70 -18.72 -12.04 -1.11
CA LEU A 70 -17.26 -12.05 -1.28
C LEU A 70 -16.86 -11.65 -2.69
N ARG A 71 -17.61 -12.10 -3.72
CA ARG A 71 -17.40 -11.69 -5.10
C ARG A 71 -17.59 -10.18 -5.26
N GLN A 72 -18.66 -9.63 -4.71
CA GLN A 72 -18.85 -8.18 -4.67
C GLN A 72 -17.69 -7.49 -3.96
N ALA A 73 -17.28 -7.98 -2.79
CA ALA A 73 -16.17 -7.39 -2.03
C ALA A 73 -14.87 -7.33 -2.84
N LEU A 74 -14.50 -8.42 -3.51
CA LEU A 74 -13.33 -8.47 -4.38
C LEU A 74 -13.41 -7.42 -5.49
N ARG A 75 -14.52 -7.38 -6.21
CA ARG A 75 -14.71 -6.47 -7.35
C ARG A 75 -14.81 -5.00 -6.95
N TYR A 76 -15.41 -4.71 -5.80
CA TYR A 76 -15.38 -3.36 -5.21
C TYR A 76 -13.97 -2.91 -4.82
N ALA A 77 -13.17 -3.81 -4.24
CA ALA A 77 -11.78 -3.51 -3.89
C ALA A 77 -10.92 -3.26 -5.14
N ILE A 78 -11.12 -4.03 -6.21
CA ILE A 78 -10.46 -3.80 -7.52
C ILE A 78 -10.84 -2.43 -8.07
N LEU A 79 -12.14 -2.08 -8.14
CA LEU A 79 -12.58 -0.76 -8.63
C LEU A 79 -12.07 0.39 -7.76
N LEU A 80 -12.04 0.21 -6.44
CA LEU A 80 -11.53 1.20 -5.51
C LEU A 80 -10.04 1.47 -5.77
N ALA A 81 -9.27 0.42 -6.03
CA ALA A 81 -7.85 0.53 -6.34
C ALA A 81 -7.63 1.13 -7.74
N LEU A 82 -8.40 0.71 -8.72
CA LEU A 82 -8.30 1.17 -10.11
C LEU A 82 -8.65 2.66 -10.27
N THR A 83 -9.72 3.11 -9.57
CA THR A 83 -10.24 4.47 -9.74
C THR A 83 -9.62 5.50 -8.80
N GLY A 84 -8.97 5.05 -7.71
CA GLY A 84 -8.47 5.95 -6.67
C GLY A 84 -9.56 6.73 -5.92
N LEU A 85 -10.84 6.40 -6.12
CA LEU A 85 -11.96 7.06 -5.48
C LEU A 85 -11.98 6.81 -3.97
N SER A 86 -12.60 7.71 -3.22
CA SER A 86 -12.94 7.43 -1.82
C SER A 86 -14.09 6.41 -1.75
N HIS A 87 -14.21 5.68 -0.63
CA HIS A 87 -15.31 4.72 -0.43
C HIS A 87 -16.70 5.34 -0.67
N ARG A 88 -16.90 6.61 -0.28
CA ARG A 88 -18.17 7.32 -0.53
C ARG A 88 -18.34 7.65 -2.00
N ALA A 89 -17.31 8.15 -2.67
CA ALA A 89 -17.36 8.50 -4.07
C ALA A 89 -17.60 7.24 -4.95
N LEU A 90 -16.97 6.11 -4.59
CA LEU A 90 -17.22 4.84 -5.28
C LEU A 90 -18.67 4.36 -5.09
N ALA A 91 -19.23 4.45 -3.87
CA ALA A 91 -20.64 4.11 -3.63
C ALA A 91 -21.59 4.92 -4.51
N HIS A 92 -21.38 6.24 -4.61
CA HIS A 92 -22.15 7.12 -5.50
C HIS A 92 -21.93 6.74 -6.97
N ARG A 93 -20.68 6.51 -7.38
CA ARG A 93 -20.39 6.15 -8.77
C ARG A 93 -21.01 4.82 -9.19
N VAL A 94 -21.07 3.82 -8.31
CA VAL A 94 -21.76 2.57 -8.59
C VAL A 94 -23.29 2.78 -8.68
N ALA A 95 -23.85 3.66 -7.87
CA ALA A 95 -25.28 3.97 -7.97
C ALA A 95 -25.68 4.52 -9.36
N ASP A 96 -24.78 5.26 -10.01
CA ASP A 96 -25.07 5.96 -11.27
C ASP A 96 -24.51 5.27 -12.53
N SER A 97 -23.52 4.38 -12.39
CA SER A 97 -22.81 3.78 -13.53
C SER A 97 -23.26 2.35 -13.81
N ALA A 98 -23.93 2.12 -14.93
CA ALA A 98 -24.30 0.78 -15.39
C ALA A 98 -23.08 -0.16 -15.52
N LEU A 99 -21.94 0.35 -16.01
CA LEU A 99 -20.71 -0.42 -16.12
C LEU A 99 -20.20 -0.89 -14.75
N PHE A 100 -20.20 -0.01 -13.73
CA PHE A 100 -19.74 -0.38 -12.40
C PHE A 100 -20.70 -1.33 -11.68
N GLN A 101 -22.01 -1.14 -11.89
CA GLN A 101 -23.04 -2.07 -11.40
C GLN A 101 -22.85 -3.47 -11.99
N TRP A 102 -22.65 -3.53 -13.31
CA TRP A 102 -22.40 -4.76 -14.05
C TRP A 102 -21.14 -5.47 -13.57
N PHE A 103 -20.03 -4.74 -13.46
CA PHE A 103 -18.76 -5.31 -13.01
C PHE A 103 -18.81 -5.82 -11.57
N THR A 104 -19.50 -5.11 -10.67
CA THR A 104 -19.60 -5.46 -9.25
C THR A 104 -20.73 -6.42 -8.92
N HIS A 105 -21.53 -6.86 -9.90
CA HIS A 105 -22.72 -7.70 -9.69
C HIS A 105 -23.69 -7.10 -8.66
N THR A 106 -23.93 -5.79 -8.77
CA THR A 106 -24.80 -5.05 -7.84
C THR A 106 -26.20 -4.86 -8.37
N SER A 107 -26.41 -5.10 -9.68
CA SER A 107 -27.74 -5.06 -10.31
C SER A 107 -28.61 -6.20 -9.82
N GLU A 108 -29.88 -5.91 -9.57
CA GLU A 108 -30.92 -6.86 -9.25
C GLU A 108 -32.07 -6.64 -10.24
N VAL A 109 -33.05 -7.56 -10.28
CA VAL A 109 -34.22 -7.47 -11.24
C VAL A 109 -34.98 -6.17 -11.02
N ASP A 110 -35.17 -5.78 -9.76
CA ASP A 110 -35.99 -4.62 -9.39
C ASP A 110 -35.19 -3.32 -9.23
N GLY A 111 -33.89 -3.34 -9.48
CA GLY A 111 -33.03 -2.14 -9.33
C GLY A 111 -31.62 -2.43 -8.95
N VAL A 112 -30.97 -1.44 -8.31
CA VAL A 112 -29.57 -1.50 -7.91
C VAL A 112 -29.45 -1.31 -6.41
N ARG A 113 -28.70 -2.20 -5.72
CA ARG A 113 -28.44 -2.11 -4.27
C ARG A 113 -26.96 -1.89 -3.99
N PRO A 114 -26.43 -0.67 -4.19
CA PRO A 114 -25.03 -0.39 -3.90
C PRO A 114 -24.78 -0.48 -2.39
N PRO A 115 -23.65 -1.08 -1.98
CA PRO A 115 -23.27 -1.14 -0.58
C PRO A 115 -22.97 0.27 -0.04
N SER A 116 -23.21 0.46 1.26
CA SER A 116 -22.88 1.72 1.92
C SER A 116 -21.35 1.95 1.95
N LYS A 117 -20.93 3.21 2.17
CA LYS A 117 -19.51 3.56 2.40
C LYS A 117 -18.84 2.61 3.40
N SER A 118 -19.51 2.33 4.53
CA SER A 118 -18.99 1.46 5.59
C SER A 118 -18.85 0.00 5.15
N SER A 119 -19.72 -0.44 4.27
CA SER A 119 -19.64 -1.79 3.68
C SER A 119 -18.46 -1.90 2.73
N ILE A 120 -18.24 -0.90 1.87
CA ILE A 120 -17.07 -0.86 0.97
C ILE A 120 -15.76 -0.82 1.77
N GLU A 121 -15.70 -0.05 2.87
CA GLU A 121 -14.53 -0.03 3.76
C GLU A 121 -14.26 -1.41 4.40
N ARG A 122 -15.31 -2.17 4.72
CA ARG A 122 -15.17 -3.55 5.21
C ARG A 122 -14.75 -4.50 4.10
N TYR A 123 -15.25 -4.33 2.88
CA TYR A 123 -14.90 -5.15 1.72
C TYR A 123 -13.41 -5.11 1.42
N GLU A 124 -12.77 -3.94 1.47
CA GLU A 124 -11.33 -3.79 1.26
C GLU A 124 -10.49 -4.59 2.28
N LYS A 125 -11.06 -4.90 3.45
CA LYS A 125 -10.37 -5.58 4.56
C LYS A 125 -10.71 -7.07 4.70
N ILE A 126 -11.61 -7.60 3.87
CA ILE A 126 -12.02 -9.01 3.95
C ILE A 126 -10.85 -9.95 3.63
N PHE A 127 -10.14 -9.65 2.55
CA PHE A 127 -9.04 -10.49 2.10
C PHE A 127 -7.73 -10.03 2.75
N SER A 128 -6.96 -11.02 3.18
CA SER A 128 -5.62 -10.79 3.71
C SER A 128 -4.64 -10.38 2.61
N SER A 129 -3.56 -9.70 2.99
CA SER A 129 -2.43 -9.39 2.11
C SER A 129 -1.90 -10.64 1.39
N GLU A 130 -1.84 -11.78 2.08
CA GLU A 130 -1.37 -13.03 1.50
C GLU A 130 -2.31 -13.58 0.41
N GLU A 131 -3.63 -13.52 0.63
CA GLU A 131 -4.61 -13.95 -0.37
C GLU A 131 -4.58 -13.07 -1.61
N ILE A 132 -4.43 -11.76 -1.44
CA ILE A 132 -4.32 -10.82 -2.57
C ILE A 132 -3.02 -11.08 -3.34
N SER A 133 -1.90 -11.29 -2.65
CA SER A 133 -0.62 -11.65 -3.27
C SER A 133 -0.73 -12.95 -4.08
N LYS A 134 -1.36 -13.99 -3.52
CA LYS A 134 -1.63 -15.25 -4.25
C LYS A 134 -2.50 -15.02 -5.49
N LEU A 135 -3.49 -14.13 -5.39
CA LEU A 135 -4.34 -13.78 -6.55
C LEU A 135 -3.54 -13.08 -7.64
N ILE A 136 -2.66 -12.13 -7.29
CA ILE A 136 -1.78 -11.44 -8.26
C ILE A 136 -0.90 -12.46 -8.99
N HIS A 137 -0.23 -13.34 -8.24
CA HIS A 137 0.62 -14.37 -8.83
C HIS A 137 -0.19 -15.35 -9.71
N ALA A 138 -1.39 -15.72 -9.30
CA ALA A 138 -2.27 -16.57 -10.12
C ALA A 138 -2.68 -15.89 -11.42
N CYS A 139 -2.99 -14.59 -11.38
CA CYS A 139 -3.29 -13.80 -12.58
C CYS A 139 -2.08 -13.74 -13.53
N ASN A 140 -0.90 -13.45 -12.99
CA ASN A 140 0.32 -13.38 -13.78
C ASN A 140 0.69 -14.74 -14.40
N THR A 141 0.59 -15.83 -13.62
CA THR A 141 0.86 -17.19 -14.09
C THR A 141 -0.12 -17.62 -15.18
N ALA A 142 -1.40 -17.27 -15.05
CA ALA A 142 -2.39 -17.55 -16.09
C ALA A 142 -2.09 -16.77 -17.37
N ALA A 143 -1.63 -15.52 -17.25
CA ALA A 143 -1.23 -14.71 -18.39
C ALA A 143 0.07 -15.23 -19.08
N ALA A 144 0.94 -15.90 -18.32
CA ALA A 144 2.17 -16.52 -18.83
C ALA A 144 1.96 -17.89 -19.50
N ASN A 145 0.80 -18.54 -19.26
CA ASN A 145 0.55 -19.90 -19.74
C ASN A 145 -0.07 -19.91 -21.14
N PRO A 146 0.65 -20.39 -22.18
CA PRO A 146 0.15 -20.44 -23.53
C PRO A 146 -1.05 -21.38 -23.72
N ASP A 147 -1.19 -22.42 -22.86
CA ASP A 147 -2.26 -23.40 -22.95
C ASP A 147 -3.54 -22.98 -22.18
N SER A 148 -3.50 -21.85 -21.52
CA SER A 148 -4.68 -21.33 -20.83
C SER A 148 -5.70 -20.80 -21.85
N ALA A 149 -7.00 -20.81 -21.46
CA ALA A 149 -8.06 -20.19 -22.27
C ALA A 149 -7.78 -18.73 -22.68
N LEU A 150 -6.78 -18.11 -22.06
CA LEU A 150 -6.27 -16.79 -22.36
C LEU A 150 -5.43 -16.72 -23.63
N ALA A 151 -4.74 -17.78 -24.04
CA ALA A 151 -4.07 -17.83 -25.33
C ALA A 151 -5.03 -17.53 -26.49
N LEU A 152 -6.30 -17.92 -26.33
CA LEU A 152 -7.37 -17.61 -27.27
C LEU A 152 -7.81 -16.13 -27.25
N LEU A 153 -7.57 -15.42 -26.14
CA LEU A 153 -7.93 -14.01 -25.96
C LEU A 153 -6.83 -13.06 -26.45
N TYR A 154 -5.58 -13.48 -26.32
CA TYR A 154 -4.43 -12.64 -26.62
C TYR A 154 -3.76 -12.96 -27.97
N SER A 155 -4.37 -13.84 -28.82
CA SER A 155 -3.84 -14.29 -30.11
C SER A 155 -2.31 -14.51 -30.07
N ASP A 156 -1.65 -15.01 -31.01
CA ASP A 156 -0.27 -15.50 -31.17
C ASP A 156 0.89 -14.91 -30.33
N SER A 157 0.67 -13.87 -29.51
CA SER A 157 1.70 -13.29 -28.64
C SER A 157 1.50 -13.66 -27.17
N VAL A 158 2.10 -14.74 -26.76
CA VAL A 158 2.24 -15.11 -25.34
C VAL A 158 3.06 -14.04 -24.62
N LEU A 159 2.53 -13.53 -23.48
CA LEU A 159 3.28 -12.61 -22.64
C LEU A 159 4.51 -13.30 -22.06
N LYS A 160 5.68 -12.70 -22.27
CA LYS A 160 6.94 -13.23 -21.80
C LYS A 160 7.29 -12.66 -20.43
N PHE A 161 7.64 -13.52 -19.49
CA PHE A 161 8.02 -13.17 -18.13
C PHE A 161 9.52 -13.38 -17.89
N ASP A 162 10.32 -13.42 -18.93
CA ASP A 162 11.74 -13.72 -18.90
C ASP A 162 12.66 -12.47 -18.89
N GLU A 163 12.15 -11.29 -19.24
CA GLU A 163 12.89 -10.02 -19.17
C GLU A 163 12.34 -9.15 -18.02
N ILE A 164 13.17 -8.90 -17.01
CA ILE A 164 12.78 -8.24 -15.77
C ILE A 164 13.42 -6.87 -15.62
N PHE A 165 12.63 -5.91 -15.17
CA PHE A 165 13.03 -4.52 -14.91
C PHE A 165 12.67 -4.14 -13.50
N ALA A 166 13.68 -3.99 -12.63
CA ALA A 166 13.52 -3.68 -11.22
C ALA A 166 13.89 -2.24 -10.89
N ASP A 167 13.17 -1.68 -9.94
CA ASP A 167 13.48 -0.36 -9.36
C ASP A 167 12.97 -0.28 -7.92
N THR A 168 13.47 0.71 -7.17
CA THR A 168 13.00 1.03 -5.82
C THR A 168 12.46 2.44 -5.74
N THR A 169 11.45 2.62 -4.93
CA THR A 169 10.85 3.93 -4.71
C THR A 169 10.44 4.13 -3.27
N CYS A 170 10.15 5.38 -2.90
CA CYS A 170 9.49 5.71 -1.64
C CYS A 170 7.97 5.77 -1.84
N VAL A 171 7.25 5.01 -1.03
CA VAL A 171 5.80 5.25 -0.83
C VAL A 171 5.65 6.23 0.33
N LYS A 172 5.33 7.49 -0.01
CA LYS A 172 5.16 8.56 0.98
C LYS A 172 3.98 8.27 1.89
N SER A 173 4.22 8.36 3.19
CA SER A 173 3.17 8.21 4.20
C SER A 173 2.51 9.55 4.52
N ASN A 174 1.22 9.51 4.85
CA ASN A 174 0.45 10.71 5.21
C ASN A 174 0.74 11.13 6.66
N ILE A 175 1.94 11.65 6.89
CA ILE A 175 2.37 12.22 8.18
C ILE A 175 2.62 13.72 8.05
N HIS A 176 2.52 14.45 9.14
CA HIS A 176 3.00 15.83 9.20
C HIS A 176 4.51 15.88 9.02
N PHE A 177 5.04 16.99 8.52
CA PHE A 177 6.48 17.23 8.52
C PHE A 177 7.02 17.02 9.95
N PRO A 178 7.98 16.09 10.15
CA PRO A 178 8.40 15.69 11.48
C PRO A 178 9.18 16.81 12.18
N VAL A 179 8.60 17.31 13.25
CA VAL A 179 9.19 18.34 14.13
C VAL A 179 9.25 17.78 15.54
N ASP A 180 10.43 17.68 16.11
CA ASP A 180 10.68 16.95 17.36
C ASP A 180 9.80 17.39 18.55
N TRP A 181 9.58 18.69 18.74
CA TRP A 181 8.71 19.15 19.84
C TRP A 181 7.21 18.94 19.55
N VAL A 182 6.84 18.75 18.28
CA VAL A 182 5.47 18.41 17.90
C VAL A 182 5.16 16.97 18.29
N LEU A 183 6.12 16.06 18.28
CA LEU A 183 5.95 14.69 18.79
C LEU A 183 5.54 14.70 20.27
N LEU A 184 6.12 15.56 21.10
CA LEU A 184 5.73 15.69 22.51
C LEU A 184 4.30 16.21 22.68
N ARG A 185 3.86 17.13 21.81
CA ARG A 185 2.46 17.59 21.78
C ARG A 185 1.53 16.45 21.36
N ASP A 186 1.88 15.69 20.36
CA ASP A 186 1.06 14.59 19.86
C ASP A 186 0.98 13.45 20.86
N ALA A 187 2.06 13.15 21.59
CA ALA A 187 2.05 12.26 22.75
C ALA A 187 1.08 12.76 23.83
N THR A 188 1.23 14.02 24.24
CA THR A 188 0.32 14.64 25.24
C THR A 188 -1.13 14.54 24.79
N ARG A 189 -1.42 14.88 23.54
CA ARG A 189 -2.78 14.84 22.96
C ARG A 189 -3.37 13.44 23.01
N THR A 190 -2.58 12.43 22.66
CA THR A 190 -3.04 11.03 22.62
C THR A 190 -3.29 10.49 24.01
N LEU A 191 -2.36 10.70 24.94
CA LEU A 191 -2.49 10.25 26.33
C LEU A 191 -3.65 10.96 27.04
N ILE A 192 -3.78 12.27 26.89
CA ILE A 192 -4.90 13.04 27.50
C ILE A 192 -6.25 12.61 26.92
N LYS A 193 -6.30 12.29 25.60
CA LYS A 193 -7.54 11.75 25.01
C LYS A 193 -7.90 10.39 25.61
N ALA A 194 -6.95 9.49 25.78
CA ALA A 194 -7.15 8.18 26.39
C ALA A 194 -7.60 8.33 27.86
N ILE A 195 -6.90 9.14 28.65
CA ILE A 195 -7.28 9.46 30.05
C ILE A 195 -8.73 9.96 30.14
N ARG A 196 -9.12 10.87 29.25
CA ARG A 196 -10.49 11.39 29.25
C ARG A 196 -11.52 10.30 28.95
N LEU A 197 -11.27 9.45 27.97
CA LEU A 197 -12.16 8.32 27.66
C LEU A 197 -12.33 7.40 28.87
N ILE A 198 -11.24 7.08 29.60
CA ILE A 198 -11.28 6.25 30.80
C ILE A 198 -12.08 6.95 31.91
N ARG A 199 -11.89 8.27 32.08
CA ARG A 199 -12.64 9.06 33.08
C ARG A 199 -14.13 9.13 32.76
N ASP A 200 -14.48 9.26 31.48
CA ASP A 200 -15.89 9.30 31.04
C ASP A 200 -16.60 7.95 31.33
N GLN A 201 -15.85 6.85 31.46
CA GLN A 201 -16.32 5.54 31.91
C GLN A 201 -16.39 5.39 33.47
N GLY A 202 -16.26 6.47 34.21
CA GLY A 202 -16.36 6.44 35.68
C GLY A 202 -15.05 6.12 36.40
N LEU A 203 -14.03 5.62 35.74
CA LEU A 203 -12.75 5.30 36.38
C LEU A 203 -11.93 6.59 36.58
N LYS A 204 -11.78 7.02 37.83
CA LYS A 204 -11.16 8.32 38.18
C LYS A 204 -9.94 8.13 39.10
N HIS A 205 -8.90 8.86 38.80
CA HIS A 205 -7.73 9.06 39.65
C HIS A 205 -7.48 10.56 39.82
N ARG A 206 -6.90 10.96 40.96
CA ARG A 206 -6.63 12.37 41.31
C ARG A 206 -5.68 12.98 40.27
N MET A 207 -6.17 13.97 39.50
CA MET A 207 -5.39 14.79 38.60
C MET A 207 -6.12 16.12 38.33
N ASP A 208 -5.38 17.15 37.93
CA ASP A 208 -5.94 18.40 37.39
C ASP A 208 -6.78 18.12 36.13
N ASP A 209 -7.56 19.12 35.70
CA ASP A 209 -8.31 19.02 34.43
C ASP A 209 -7.40 18.55 33.28
N PRO A 210 -7.69 17.37 32.71
CA PRO A 210 -6.85 16.83 31.62
C PRO A 210 -6.68 17.80 30.44
N LYS A 211 -7.70 18.61 30.16
CA LYS A 211 -7.64 19.61 29.06
C LYS A 211 -6.60 20.70 29.31
N LYS A 212 -6.30 21.02 30.58
CA LYS A 212 -5.27 22.00 30.94
C LYS A 212 -3.88 21.56 30.44
N PHE A 213 -3.52 20.31 30.62
CA PHE A 213 -2.23 19.76 30.18
C PHE A 213 -2.03 19.92 28.66
N LEU A 214 -3.08 19.68 27.87
CA LEU A 214 -3.02 19.85 26.42
C LEU A 214 -2.94 21.33 26.02
N ARG A 215 -3.68 22.22 26.69
CA ARG A 215 -3.61 23.67 26.47
C ARG A 215 -2.19 24.20 26.75
N ASP A 216 -1.60 23.78 27.86
CA ASP A 216 -0.27 24.23 28.24
C ASP A 216 0.82 23.69 27.28
N MET A 217 0.71 22.43 26.84
CA MET A 217 1.60 21.89 25.81
C MET A 217 1.49 22.63 24.48
N ASN A 218 0.28 22.96 24.04
CA ASN A 218 0.05 23.75 22.83
C ASN A 218 0.68 25.16 22.94
N LYS A 219 0.54 25.84 24.08
CA LYS A 219 1.20 27.14 24.32
C LYS A 219 2.72 27.02 24.21
N LEU A 220 3.32 25.99 24.83
CA LEU A 220 4.76 25.74 24.73
C LEU A 220 5.22 25.46 23.29
N CYS A 221 4.42 24.75 22.48
CA CYS A 221 4.72 24.55 21.06
C CYS A 221 4.69 25.85 20.27
N ILE A 222 3.71 26.73 20.52
CA ILE A 222 3.61 28.04 19.90
C ILE A 222 4.82 28.91 20.30
N GLU A 223 5.15 28.96 21.60
CA GLU A 223 6.34 29.67 22.11
C GLU A 223 7.61 29.15 21.39
N MET A 224 7.77 27.83 21.26
CA MET A 224 8.93 27.21 20.60
C MET A 224 9.06 27.65 19.13
N THR A 225 7.96 27.77 18.42
CA THR A 225 7.91 28.21 17.01
C THR A 225 8.30 29.69 16.89
N HIS A 226 7.75 30.55 17.74
CA HIS A 226 8.00 32.01 17.67
C HIS A 226 9.42 32.40 18.08
N VAL A 227 10.05 31.65 19.00
CA VAL A 227 11.40 31.96 19.47
C VAL A 227 12.45 31.74 18.37
N ARG A 228 12.18 30.99 17.32
CA ARG A 228 13.14 30.62 16.27
C ARG A 228 13.88 31.84 15.66
N LYS A 229 13.22 32.97 15.56
CA LYS A 229 13.72 34.20 14.92
C LYS A 229 14.24 35.27 15.91
N LYS A 230 14.26 35.02 17.23
CA LYS A 230 14.61 36.01 18.25
C LYS A 230 16.10 35.97 18.64
N LYS A 231 16.65 37.12 19.00
CA LYS A 231 18.00 37.23 19.64
C LYS A 231 17.96 36.41 20.94
N GLY A 232 18.98 35.55 21.16
CA GLY A 232 19.00 34.65 22.34
C GLY A 232 18.13 33.38 22.20
N ALA A 233 17.60 33.07 21.03
CA ALA A 233 16.72 31.93 20.74
C ALA A 233 17.18 30.61 21.35
N LYS A 234 18.49 30.33 21.37
CA LYS A 234 19.04 29.08 21.92
C LYS A 234 18.71 28.90 23.41
N LYS A 235 18.94 29.95 24.23
CA LYS A 235 18.66 29.91 25.69
C LYS A 235 17.15 29.77 25.93
N MET A 236 16.35 30.53 25.19
CA MET A 236 14.88 30.49 25.30
C MET A 236 14.31 29.10 24.91
N ARG A 237 14.74 28.54 23.78
CA ARG A 237 14.33 27.19 23.35
C ARG A 237 14.70 26.11 24.37
N LYS A 238 15.87 26.23 25.02
CA LYS A 238 16.30 25.35 26.09
C LYS A 238 15.34 25.41 27.29
N ALA A 239 14.95 26.60 27.70
CA ALA A 239 14.01 26.81 28.80
C ALA A 239 12.59 26.27 28.47
N ILE A 240 12.09 26.55 27.28
CA ILE A 240 10.78 26.03 26.82
C ILE A 240 10.80 24.51 26.77
N PHE A 241 11.84 23.93 26.19
CA PHE A 241 11.95 22.47 26.08
C PHE A 241 12.01 21.77 27.46
N ARG A 242 12.68 22.37 28.45
CA ARG A 242 12.66 21.86 29.83
C ARG A 242 11.24 21.85 30.41
N ARG A 243 10.46 22.91 30.18
CA ARG A 243 9.05 22.99 30.60
C ARG A 243 8.22 21.93 29.89
N MET A 244 8.40 21.70 28.57
CA MET A 244 7.73 20.65 27.83
C MET A 244 8.05 19.26 28.38
N LYS A 245 9.32 18.98 28.68
CA LYS A 245 9.73 17.69 29.29
C LYS A 245 9.07 17.46 30.66
N LYS A 246 9.05 18.50 31.52
CA LYS A 246 8.41 18.41 32.85
C LYS A 246 6.91 18.11 32.72
N LEU A 247 6.22 18.84 31.84
CA LEU A 247 4.80 18.63 31.56
C LEU A 247 4.54 17.23 31.03
N MET A 248 5.35 16.78 30.06
CA MET A 248 5.24 15.45 29.47
C MET A 248 5.40 14.35 30.52
N LYS A 249 6.39 14.46 31.43
CA LYS A 249 6.62 13.50 32.51
C LYS A 249 5.41 13.41 33.45
N THR A 250 4.75 14.53 33.73
CA THR A 250 3.51 14.54 34.53
C THR A 250 2.39 13.81 33.81
N VAL A 251 2.21 14.05 32.51
CA VAL A 251 1.19 13.36 31.70
C VAL A 251 1.48 11.87 31.56
N GLU A 252 2.72 11.48 31.36
CA GLU A 252 3.18 10.09 31.32
C GLU A 252 2.82 9.35 32.63
N ASN A 253 3.12 9.96 33.80
CA ASN A 253 2.79 9.37 35.09
C ASN A 253 1.27 9.20 35.28
N HIS A 254 0.46 10.17 34.85
CA HIS A 254 -0.99 10.03 34.91
C HIS A 254 -1.48 8.94 33.93
N ALA A 255 -0.93 8.88 32.72
CA ALA A 255 -1.31 7.87 31.73
C ALA A 255 -1.02 6.45 32.24
N GLY A 256 0.13 6.21 32.85
CA GLY A 256 0.46 4.92 33.47
C GLY A 256 -0.52 4.53 34.56
N LYS A 257 -0.90 5.48 35.44
CA LYS A 257 -1.91 5.21 36.50
C LYS A 257 -3.29 4.90 35.95
N TYR A 258 -3.72 5.61 34.88
CA TYR A 258 -5.00 5.34 34.23
C TYR A 258 -4.97 4.03 33.40
N SER A 259 -3.84 3.68 32.82
CA SER A 259 -3.65 2.38 32.15
C SER A 259 -3.83 1.25 33.14
N HIS A 260 -3.14 1.27 34.28
CA HIS A 260 -3.27 0.27 35.32
C HIS A 260 -4.71 0.22 35.92
N LEU A 261 -5.35 1.37 36.08
CA LEU A 261 -6.72 1.44 36.57
C LEU A 261 -7.70 0.81 35.57
N LEU A 262 -7.56 1.06 34.29
CA LEU A 262 -8.37 0.44 33.24
C LEU A 262 -8.10 -1.06 33.15
N GLU A 263 -6.84 -1.49 33.16
CA GLU A 263 -6.43 -2.90 33.10
C GLU A 263 -7.05 -3.72 34.24
N SER A 264 -7.04 -3.17 35.47
CA SER A 264 -7.54 -3.87 36.65
C SER A 264 -9.08 -3.80 36.81
N ARG A 265 -9.75 -2.81 36.19
CA ARG A 265 -11.17 -2.52 36.45
C ARG A 265 -11.99 -2.28 35.19
N TRP A 266 -11.57 -2.77 34.00
CA TRP A 266 -12.30 -2.57 32.76
C TRP A 266 -13.74 -3.13 32.83
N ALA A 267 -13.97 -4.21 33.58
CA ALA A 267 -15.29 -4.82 33.74
C ALA A 267 -16.32 -3.90 34.44
N GLU A 268 -15.88 -2.82 35.11
CA GLU A 268 -16.75 -1.80 35.67
C GLU A 268 -17.15 -0.71 34.65
N THR A 269 -16.70 -0.81 33.42
CA THR A 269 -17.00 0.15 32.34
C THR A 269 -18.05 -0.41 31.39
N ASP A 270 -18.65 0.45 30.56
CA ASP A 270 -19.54 0.03 29.47
C ASP A 270 -18.77 -0.59 28.28
N TRP A 271 -17.46 -0.74 28.38
CA TRP A 271 -16.64 -1.28 27.31
C TRP A 271 -16.53 -2.81 27.36
N SER A 272 -16.48 -3.43 26.17
CA SER A 272 -15.99 -4.80 26.06
C SER A 272 -14.48 -4.85 26.35
N GLU A 273 -13.98 -6.02 26.70
CA GLU A 273 -12.54 -6.27 26.89
C GLU A 273 -11.71 -5.76 25.67
N ASN A 274 -12.15 -6.08 24.46
CA ASN A 274 -11.49 -5.62 23.24
C ASN A 274 -11.48 -4.08 23.12
N GLN A 275 -12.53 -3.39 23.56
CA GLN A 275 -12.55 -1.92 23.52
C GLN A 275 -11.61 -1.33 24.57
N ALA A 276 -11.54 -1.91 25.75
CA ALA A 276 -10.58 -1.52 26.79
C ALA A 276 -9.14 -1.76 26.30
N GLN A 277 -8.87 -2.93 25.71
CA GLN A 277 -7.55 -3.28 25.15
C GLN A 277 -7.08 -2.27 24.09
N VAL A 278 -7.95 -1.82 23.19
CA VAL A 278 -7.62 -0.78 22.18
C VAL A 278 -7.15 0.52 22.84
N ILE A 279 -7.69 0.89 24.00
CA ILE A 279 -7.25 2.09 24.72
C ILE A 279 -5.91 1.84 25.42
N LEU A 280 -5.73 0.67 26.04
CA LEU A 280 -4.47 0.25 26.65
C LEU A 280 -3.34 0.23 25.64
N ASP A 281 -3.54 -0.42 24.49
CA ASP A 281 -2.55 -0.49 23.40
C ASP A 281 -2.17 0.91 22.91
N ARG A 282 -3.14 1.81 22.80
CA ARG A 282 -2.87 3.20 22.41
C ARG A 282 -2.00 3.95 23.39
N ILE A 283 -2.23 3.77 24.70
CA ILE A 283 -1.42 4.36 25.75
C ILE A 283 -0.01 3.77 25.69
N GLN A 284 0.09 2.44 25.66
CA GLN A 284 1.36 1.73 25.67
C GLN A 284 2.21 2.10 24.45
N ASN A 285 1.64 2.11 23.24
CA ASN A 285 2.34 2.51 22.03
C ASN A 285 2.98 3.91 22.11
N VAL A 286 2.32 4.86 22.80
CA VAL A 286 2.91 6.19 23.01
C VAL A 286 3.99 6.14 24.08
N LEU A 287 3.77 5.43 25.19
CA LEU A 287 4.74 5.32 26.28
C LEU A 287 6.03 4.66 25.83
N ASP A 288 5.98 3.65 24.98
CA ASP A 288 7.15 2.95 24.42
C ASP A 288 8.01 3.87 23.55
N GLN A 289 7.38 4.73 22.75
CA GLN A 289 8.09 5.63 21.84
C GLN A 289 8.57 6.93 22.51
N LEU A 290 7.96 7.32 23.62
CA LEU A 290 8.19 8.61 24.26
C LEU A 290 9.63 8.84 24.70
N PRO A 291 10.36 7.87 25.31
CA PRO A 291 11.77 8.06 25.68
C PRO A 291 12.64 8.44 24.49
N GLN A 292 12.49 7.75 23.36
CA GLN A 292 13.23 8.03 22.13
C GLN A 292 12.84 9.38 21.52
N ALA A 293 11.56 9.75 21.51
CA ALA A 293 11.10 11.04 21.02
C ALA A 293 11.68 12.20 21.87
N VAL A 294 11.75 12.05 23.19
CA VAL A 294 12.37 13.02 24.12
C VAL A 294 13.87 13.09 23.89
N HIS A 295 14.55 11.94 23.74
CA HIS A 295 15.98 11.87 23.47
C HIS A 295 16.33 12.58 22.15
N GLN A 296 15.65 12.23 21.08
CA GLN A 296 15.81 12.84 19.75
C GLN A 296 15.63 14.36 19.80
N ALA A 297 14.57 14.84 20.45
CA ALA A 297 14.33 16.26 20.62
C ALA A 297 15.45 16.95 21.43
N HIS A 298 15.95 16.29 22.47
CA HIS A 298 17.07 16.80 23.29
C HIS A 298 18.35 16.91 22.46
N GLU A 299 18.74 15.84 21.76
CA GLU A 299 19.96 15.81 20.96
C GLU A 299 19.97 16.89 19.87
N ARG A 300 18.86 17.04 19.16
CA ARG A 300 18.75 18.01 18.04
C ARG A 300 18.58 19.45 18.50
N LEU A 301 17.79 19.71 19.56
CA LEU A 301 17.48 21.07 20.00
C LEU A 301 18.51 21.63 20.96
N ILE A 302 19.08 20.80 21.82
CA ILE A 302 19.98 21.20 22.91
C ILE A 302 21.42 20.81 22.59
N GLY A 303 21.65 19.53 22.29
CA GLY A 303 22.95 18.96 22.01
C GLY A 303 23.53 19.39 20.68
N LYS A 304 22.70 19.81 19.72
CA LYS A 304 23.07 20.08 18.32
C LYS A 304 23.75 18.87 17.64
N ARG A 305 23.41 17.68 18.09
CA ARG A 305 23.92 16.43 17.54
C ARG A 305 22.94 15.86 16.52
N ARG A 306 23.48 15.14 15.53
CA ARG A 306 22.67 14.36 14.58
C ARG A 306 22.16 13.11 15.28
N VAL A 307 20.89 12.78 15.03
CA VAL A 307 20.30 11.47 15.33
C VAL A 307 20.31 10.66 14.04
N ALA A 308 20.76 9.41 14.08
CA ALA A 308 20.79 8.55 12.89
C ALA A 308 19.38 8.37 12.33
N ASN A 309 19.23 8.28 11.01
CA ASN A 309 17.90 8.21 10.37
C ASN A 309 17.11 6.99 10.85
N LYS A 310 17.76 5.86 11.10
CA LYS A 310 17.15 4.64 11.61
C LYS A 310 16.55 4.78 13.02
N ASP A 311 17.06 5.73 13.83
CA ASP A 311 16.67 5.93 15.23
C ASP A 311 15.66 7.08 15.37
N LYS A 312 15.26 7.71 14.26
CA LYS A 312 14.32 8.83 14.29
C LYS A 312 12.87 8.35 14.34
N ILE A 313 12.12 8.86 15.29
CA ILE A 313 10.67 8.80 15.30
C ILE A 313 10.16 10.00 14.48
N LEU A 314 9.39 9.72 13.44
CA LEU A 314 8.80 10.73 12.57
C LEU A 314 7.34 11.02 12.94
N SER A 315 6.64 10.01 13.42
CA SER A 315 5.25 10.10 13.86
C SER A 315 4.98 9.03 14.92
N LEU A 316 4.33 9.40 16.00
CA LEU A 316 3.86 8.45 17.03
C LEU A 316 2.68 7.60 16.57
N TYR A 317 2.03 7.99 15.47
CA TYR A 317 0.89 7.27 14.89
C TYR A 317 1.29 6.29 13.77
N GLU A 318 2.49 6.48 13.23
CA GLU A 318 3.05 5.73 12.11
C GLU A 318 4.51 5.40 12.44
N PRO A 319 4.77 4.46 13.38
CA PRO A 319 6.12 4.15 13.85
C PRO A 319 7.00 3.54 12.76
N ASP A 320 6.39 2.86 11.78
CA ASP A 320 7.08 2.19 10.67
C ASP A 320 7.49 3.15 9.53
N VAL A 321 7.35 4.47 9.71
CA VAL A 321 7.72 5.44 8.68
C VAL A 321 9.16 5.89 8.88
N HIS A 322 9.95 5.87 7.80
CA HIS A 322 11.38 6.16 7.82
C HIS A 322 11.75 7.40 7.01
N VAL A 323 12.96 7.90 7.27
CA VAL A 323 13.62 8.93 6.48
C VAL A 323 14.34 8.26 5.32
N LEU A 324 13.90 8.52 4.09
CA LEU A 324 14.53 8.01 2.88
C LEU A 324 15.28 9.15 2.19
N VAL A 325 16.59 9.01 2.06
CA VAL A 325 17.45 9.98 1.35
C VAL A 325 17.48 9.58 -0.12
N ARG A 326 16.93 10.45 -0.97
CA ARG A 326 16.75 10.15 -2.40
C ARG A 326 17.72 10.89 -3.32
N GLY A 327 18.35 11.98 -2.84
CA GLY A 327 19.27 12.79 -3.64
C GLY A 327 18.66 13.41 -4.91
N LYS A 328 17.32 13.52 -4.96
CA LYS A 328 16.60 14.12 -6.08
C LYS A 328 16.57 15.64 -5.97
N ALA A 329 16.52 16.33 -7.13
CA ALA A 329 16.47 17.78 -7.19
C ALA A 329 15.27 18.39 -6.44
N ASP A 330 14.11 17.72 -6.45
CA ASP A 330 12.88 18.20 -5.82
C ASP A 330 12.78 17.95 -4.31
N ALA A 331 13.42 16.87 -3.82
CA ALA A 331 13.40 16.52 -2.40
C ALA A 331 14.61 15.67 -2.03
N GLU A 332 15.49 16.25 -1.24
CA GLU A 332 16.63 15.53 -0.66
C GLU A 332 16.18 14.36 0.22
N VAL A 333 15.02 14.51 0.88
CA VAL A 333 14.49 13.57 1.87
C VAL A 333 13.00 13.35 1.69
N GLU A 334 12.58 12.08 1.69
CA GLU A 334 11.19 11.67 1.71
C GLU A 334 10.85 10.90 3.00
N PHE A 335 9.58 10.99 3.45
CA PHE A 335 9.08 10.30 4.64
C PHE A 335 8.09 9.21 4.23
N GLY A 336 8.46 7.97 4.43
CA GLY A 336 7.66 6.84 3.98
C GLY A 336 8.35 5.51 4.21
N ASN A 337 7.94 4.53 3.43
CA ASN A 337 8.55 3.21 3.41
C ASN A 337 9.17 2.93 2.04
N GLY A 338 10.24 2.17 2.03
CA GLY A 338 10.84 1.64 0.81
C GLY A 338 9.87 0.69 0.12
N PHE A 339 9.81 0.77 -1.18
CA PHE A 339 9.03 -0.13 -2.01
C PHE A 339 9.86 -0.55 -3.21
N TYR A 340 10.18 -1.83 -3.25
CA TYR A 340 10.78 -2.50 -4.38
C TYR A 340 9.69 -3.05 -5.27
N LEU A 341 9.84 -2.93 -6.57
CA LEU A 341 9.02 -3.61 -7.56
C LEU A 341 9.85 -4.05 -8.75
N ALA A 342 9.47 -5.16 -9.33
CA ALA A 342 9.96 -5.65 -10.61
C ALA A 342 8.80 -5.87 -11.56
N GLU A 343 8.95 -5.43 -12.80
CA GLU A 343 7.98 -5.63 -13.87
C GLU A 343 8.60 -6.42 -15.03
N GLN A 344 7.77 -7.14 -15.77
CA GLN A 344 8.16 -7.77 -17.02
C GLN A 344 8.08 -6.76 -18.20
N ALA A 345 8.47 -7.18 -19.41
CA ALA A 345 8.62 -6.31 -20.59
C ALA A 345 7.36 -5.47 -20.91
N ASP A 346 6.15 -6.01 -20.79
CA ASP A 346 4.90 -5.29 -21.07
C ASP A 346 4.41 -4.43 -19.91
N GLY A 347 5.05 -4.54 -18.74
CA GLY A 347 4.81 -3.72 -17.55
C GLY A 347 3.82 -4.31 -16.55
N LEU A 348 3.65 -5.63 -16.53
CA LEU A 348 3.00 -6.30 -15.41
C LEU A 348 3.99 -6.35 -14.24
N ILE A 349 3.53 -6.01 -13.05
CA ILE A 349 4.32 -6.14 -11.83
C ILE A 349 4.34 -7.62 -11.44
N VAL A 350 5.53 -8.21 -11.38
CA VAL A 350 5.75 -9.66 -11.18
C VAL A 350 6.39 -10.01 -9.85
N ASP A 351 7.09 -9.05 -9.24
CA ASP A 351 7.66 -9.18 -7.90
C ASP A 351 7.63 -7.83 -7.19
N TRP A 352 7.43 -7.83 -5.86
CA TRP A 352 7.37 -6.61 -5.07
C TRP A 352 7.66 -6.88 -3.60
N GLN A 353 8.23 -5.86 -2.95
CA GLN A 353 8.43 -5.86 -1.51
C GLN A 353 8.14 -4.49 -0.92
N PHE A 354 7.18 -4.40 0.00
CA PHE A 354 6.95 -3.23 0.82
C PHE A 354 7.73 -3.37 2.12
N ILE A 355 8.73 -2.51 2.33
CA ILE A 355 9.77 -2.67 3.34
C ILE A 355 9.33 -1.96 4.63
N GLN A 356 9.18 -2.72 5.71
CA GLN A 356 8.75 -2.18 7.00
C GLN A 356 9.88 -1.43 7.71
N GLU A 357 11.06 -1.99 7.68
CA GLU A 357 12.24 -1.43 8.35
C GLU A 357 12.93 -0.35 7.50
N GLN A 358 13.97 0.27 8.04
CA GLN A 358 14.83 1.14 7.25
C GLN A 358 15.39 0.36 6.06
N PRO A 359 15.13 0.77 4.80
CA PRO A 359 15.57 0.01 3.65
C PRO A 359 17.08 -0.22 3.65
N ALA A 360 17.48 -1.45 3.39
CA ALA A 360 18.85 -1.78 3.04
C ALA A 360 19.18 -1.21 1.64
N SER A 361 20.43 -1.30 1.20
CA SER A 361 20.78 -0.91 -0.17
C SER A 361 20.12 -1.84 -1.19
N ASP A 362 19.71 -1.28 -2.32
CA ASP A 362 18.92 -1.96 -3.36
C ASP A 362 19.57 -3.23 -3.91
N ASN A 363 20.90 -3.28 -3.92
CA ASN A 363 21.67 -4.44 -4.37
C ASN A 363 21.41 -5.73 -3.57
N LYS A 364 20.91 -5.62 -2.34
CA LYS A 364 20.56 -6.78 -1.51
C LYS A 364 19.24 -7.45 -1.90
N LEU A 365 18.44 -6.79 -2.73
CA LEU A 365 17.12 -7.27 -3.14
C LEU A 365 17.19 -8.21 -4.37
N VAL A 366 18.29 -8.17 -5.12
CA VAL A 366 18.43 -8.84 -6.42
C VAL A 366 18.36 -10.37 -6.29
N ALA A 367 19.14 -10.96 -5.38
CA ALA A 367 19.22 -12.40 -5.20
C ALA A 367 17.87 -13.02 -4.83
N ASP A 368 17.17 -12.42 -3.87
CA ASP A 368 15.86 -12.87 -3.43
C ASP A 368 14.82 -12.74 -4.55
N SER A 369 14.85 -11.65 -5.32
CA SER A 369 13.97 -11.43 -6.45
C SER A 369 14.21 -12.44 -7.58
N ILE A 370 15.45 -12.66 -7.97
CA ILE A 370 15.79 -13.69 -8.99
C ILE A 370 15.28 -15.06 -8.55
N LYS A 371 15.50 -15.43 -7.30
CA LYS A 371 15.03 -16.70 -6.75
C LYS A 371 13.50 -16.82 -6.80
N ALA A 372 12.77 -15.79 -6.40
CA ALA A 372 11.32 -15.78 -6.41
C ALA A 372 10.77 -15.85 -7.85
N LEU A 373 11.32 -15.06 -8.76
CA LEU A 373 10.91 -15.00 -10.16
C LEU A 373 11.21 -16.30 -10.90
N THR A 374 12.40 -16.86 -10.73
CA THR A 374 12.77 -18.16 -11.34
C THR A 374 11.88 -19.29 -10.84
N LYS A 375 11.54 -19.31 -9.56
CA LYS A 375 10.61 -20.28 -9.00
C LYS A 375 9.21 -20.18 -9.61
N THR A 376 8.75 -18.96 -9.90
CA THR A 376 7.37 -18.71 -10.33
C THR A 376 7.20 -18.77 -11.84
N TYR A 377 8.15 -18.23 -12.61
CA TYR A 377 8.04 -18.06 -14.08
C TYR A 377 9.07 -18.86 -14.87
N GLY A 378 9.99 -19.57 -14.21
CA GLY A 378 11.04 -20.33 -14.88
C GLY A 378 12.29 -19.51 -15.20
N THR A 379 13.01 -19.89 -16.26
CA THR A 379 14.29 -19.28 -16.61
C THR A 379 14.13 -17.82 -17.04
N LEU A 380 14.91 -16.94 -16.43
CA LEU A 380 14.98 -15.54 -16.82
C LEU A 380 16.02 -15.33 -17.92
N LYS A 381 15.69 -14.51 -18.90
CA LYS A 381 16.60 -14.10 -19.98
C LYS A 381 17.47 -12.92 -19.56
N SER A 382 16.87 -11.93 -18.90
CA SER A 382 17.58 -10.75 -18.43
C SER A 382 17.00 -10.17 -17.13
N TYR A 383 17.86 -9.50 -16.37
CA TYR A 383 17.47 -8.74 -15.17
C TYR A 383 18.11 -7.35 -15.24
N SER A 384 17.27 -6.31 -15.21
CA SER A 384 17.67 -4.92 -15.39
C SER A 384 17.33 -4.10 -14.17
N GLY A 385 18.20 -3.16 -13.79
CA GLY A 385 18.00 -2.26 -12.67
C GLY A 385 18.85 -0.99 -12.81
N ASP A 386 18.65 -0.04 -11.89
CA ASP A 386 19.46 1.16 -11.82
C ASP A 386 20.84 0.90 -11.17
N ARG A 387 21.66 1.95 -11.01
CA ARG A 387 22.99 1.87 -10.39
C ARG A 387 22.99 1.42 -8.92
N GLY A 388 21.85 1.53 -8.24
CA GLY A 388 21.68 1.09 -6.87
C GLY A 388 21.78 -0.42 -6.71
N PHE A 389 21.38 -1.16 -7.76
CA PHE A 389 21.43 -2.62 -7.81
C PHE A 389 22.81 -3.17 -8.18
N ASP A 390 23.75 -2.34 -8.67
CA ASP A 390 25.04 -2.79 -9.14
C ASP A 390 25.97 -3.18 -7.98
N ALA A 391 26.30 -4.46 -7.90
CA ALA A 391 27.26 -5.05 -6.96
C ALA A 391 27.91 -6.28 -7.59
N GLN A 392 29.14 -6.61 -7.16
CA GLN A 392 29.88 -7.75 -7.70
C GLN A 392 29.09 -9.06 -7.51
N ASN A 393 28.58 -9.30 -6.29
CA ASN A 393 27.78 -10.51 -6.00
C ASN A 393 26.59 -10.69 -6.97
N ASN A 394 25.92 -9.58 -7.33
CA ASN A 394 24.78 -9.63 -8.24
C ASN A 394 25.23 -9.95 -9.67
N ARG A 395 26.39 -9.45 -10.10
CA ARG A 395 26.96 -9.77 -11.40
C ARG A 395 27.35 -11.25 -11.50
N ASP A 396 27.95 -11.77 -10.45
CA ASP A 396 28.39 -13.17 -10.35
C ASP A 396 27.16 -14.10 -10.36
N GLU A 397 26.12 -13.79 -9.59
CA GLU A 397 24.88 -14.57 -9.56
C GLU A 397 24.14 -14.59 -10.90
N LEU A 398 24.07 -13.44 -11.60
CA LEU A 398 23.46 -13.36 -12.91
C LEU A 398 24.25 -14.19 -13.93
N ALA A 399 25.59 -14.14 -13.88
CA ALA A 399 26.47 -14.93 -14.73
C ALA A 399 26.34 -16.44 -14.48
N GLU A 400 26.33 -16.87 -13.23
CA GLU A 400 26.15 -18.27 -12.84
C GLU A 400 24.81 -18.86 -13.34
N LYS A 401 23.76 -18.05 -13.36
CA LYS A 401 22.42 -18.44 -13.82
C LYS A 401 22.20 -18.24 -15.33
N ASN A 402 23.21 -17.78 -16.07
CA ASN A 402 23.11 -17.41 -17.48
C ASN A 402 22.01 -16.37 -17.75
N ILE A 403 21.80 -15.44 -16.82
CA ILE A 403 20.87 -14.32 -16.96
C ILE A 403 21.64 -13.10 -17.47
N ALA A 404 21.21 -12.52 -18.59
CA ALA A 404 21.83 -11.32 -19.12
C ALA A 404 21.72 -10.15 -18.11
N ASN A 405 22.87 -9.59 -17.78
CA ASN A 405 22.94 -8.51 -16.81
C ASN A 405 22.56 -7.17 -17.47
N GLY A 406 21.33 -6.71 -17.23
CA GLY A 406 20.82 -5.39 -17.61
C GLY A 406 20.97 -4.31 -16.54
N ILE A 407 21.67 -4.57 -15.43
CA ILE A 407 21.87 -3.58 -14.37
C ILE A 407 22.84 -2.49 -14.85
N CYS A 408 22.46 -1.22 -14.62
CA CYS A 408 23.30 -0.07 -14.96
C CYS A 408 24.55 -0.06 -14.06
N PRO A 409 25.78 -0.10 -14.61
CA PRO A 409 26.98 -0.08 -13.79
C PRO A 409 27.20 1.28 -13.12
N ARG A 410 27.84 1.28 -11.95
CA ARG A 410 28.21 2.51 -11.24
C ARG A 410 29.31 3.28 -11.97
N SER A 411 30.25 2.57 -12.58
CA SER A 411 31.34 3.16 -13.36
C SER A 411 30.83 3.72 -14.70
N VAL A 412 31.12 5.00 -14.95
CA VAL A 412 30.78 5.65 -16.24
C VAL A 412 31.56 5.04 -17.41
N VAL A 413 32.79 4.58 -17.17
CA VAL A 413 33.62 3.91 -18.20
C VAL A 413 32.96 2.61 -18.61
N GLN A 414 32.65 1.74 -17.63
CA GLN A 414 31.95 0.47 -17.89
C GLN A 414 30.58 0.68 -18.54
N LEU A 415 29.85 1.76 -18.20
CA LEU A 415 28.58 2.06 -18.83
C LEU A 415 28.77 2.36 -20.33
N LYS A 416 29.78 3.16 -20.70
CA LYS A 416 30.07 3.47 -22.11
C LYS A 416 30.43 2.22 -22.93
N GLU A 417 31.30 1.37 -22.37
CA GLU A 417 31.69 0.09 -22.97
C GLU A 417 30.46 -0.83 -23.18
N ARG A 418 29.61 -0.98 -22.14
CA ARG A 418 28.44 -1.85 -22.22
C ARG A 418 27.34 -1.30 -23.15
N LEU A 419 27.27 0.01 -23.37
CA LEU A 419 26.33 0.61 -24.34
C LEU A 419 26.70 0.31 -25.79
N GLU A 420 27.88 -0.22 -26.10
CA GLU A 420 28.24 -0.74 -27.42
C GLU A 420 27.46 -2.02 -27.77
N ASP A 421 27.11 -2.82 -26.77
CA ASP A 421 26.19 -3.96 -26.91
C ASP A 421 24.77 -3.51 -27.24
N PRO A 422 24.21 -3.85 -28.40
CA PRO A 422 22.86 -3.46 -28.80
C PRO A 422 21.78 -3.98 -27.82
N TYR A 423 21.94 -5.20 -27.28
CA TYR A 423 20.96 -5.77 -26.33
C TYR A 423 20.97 -5.05 -25.01
N PHE A 424 22.14 -4.76 -24.45
CA PHE A 424 22.23 -3.95 -23.23
C PHE A 424 21.63 -2.56 -23.42
N ARG A 425 21.87 -1.93 -24.58
CA ARG A 425 21.28 -0.62 -24.92
C ARG A 425 19.75 -0.70 -24.96
N GLN A 426 19.18 -1.74 -25.57
CA GLN A 426 17.74 -1.99 -25.59
C GLN A 426 17.17 -2.12 -24.16
N LEU A 427 17.82 -2.91 -23.29
CA LEU A 427 17.41 -3.09 -21.91
C LEU A 427 17.43 -1.75 -21.12
N GLN A 428 18.46 -0.92 -21.31
CA GLN A 428 18.55 0.40 -20.66
C GLN A 428 17.47 1.37 -21.17
N THR A 429 17.16 1.36 -22.46
CA THR A 429 16.08 2.17 -23.03
C THR A 429 14.74 1.75 -22.44
N ARG A 430 14.45 0.44 -22.38
CA ARG A 430 13.22 -0.08 -21.80
C ARG A 430 13.11 0.22 -20.29
N ARG A 431 14.23 0.18 -19.55
CA ARG A 431 14.27 0.54 -18.12
C ARG A 431 13.76 1.97 -17.87
N GLY A 432 14.04 2.92 -18.77
CA GLY A 432 13.52 4.28 -18.66
C GLY A 432 11.98 4.34 -18.57
N SER A 433 11.29 3.40 -19.24
CA SER A 433 9.82 3.28 -19.13
C SER A 433 9.36 2.79 -17.76
N THR A 434 10.18 2.04 -17.02
CA THR A 434 9.86 1.57 -15.66
C THR A 434 9.73 2.75 -14.68
N GLU A 435 10.61 3.74 -14.77
CA GLU A 435 10.51 4.95 -13.94
C GLU A 435 9.20 5.71 -14.18
N ALA A 436 8.78 5.84 -15.46
CA ALA A 436 7.50 6.46 -15.79
C ALA A 436 6.30 5.66 -15.25
N ARG A 437 6.34 4.32 -15.33
CA ARG A 437 5.28 3.45 -14.79
C ARG A 437 5.18 3.52 -13.28
N ILE A 438 6.32 3.55 -12.58
CA ILE A 438 6.34 3.78 -11.13
C ILE A 438 5.67 5.10 -10.77
N SER A 439 5.92 6.15 -11.54
CA SER A 439 5.25 7.45 -11.35
C SER A 439 3.74 7.33 -11.55
N ILE A 440 3.29 6.66 -12.60
CA ILE A 440 1.86 6.38 -12.85
C ILE A 440 1.28 5.55 -11.71
N PHE A 441 1.94 4.47 -11.30
CA PHE A 441 1.48 3.61 -10.21
C PHE A 441 1.31 4.39 -8.90
N LYS A 442 2.28 5.24 -8.56
CA LYS A 442 2.20 6.07 -7.34
C LYS A 442 1.10 7.11 -7.39
N ASN A 443 0.91 7.75 -8.53
CA ASN A 443 -0.01 8.89 -8.64
C ASN A 443 -1.44 8.46 -8.98
N ALA A 444 -1.63 7.50 -9.88
CA ALA A 444 -2.94 7.07 -10.32
C ALA A 444 -3.58 6.02 -9.38
N TYR A 445 -2.79 5.06 -8.88
CA TYR A 445 -3.31 3.95 -8.08
C TYR A 445 -3.17 4.15 -6.57
N LEU A 446 -1.96 4.49 -6.09
CA LEU A 446 -1.69 4.64 -4.66
C LEU A 446 -2.19 5.96 -4.10
N GLY A 447 -2.01 7.03 -4.84
CA GLY A 447 -2.10 8.40 -4.37
C GLY A 447 -0.86 8.82 -3.57
N THR A 448 -0.48 10.09 -3.70
CA THR A 448 0.71 10.64 -3.04
C THR A 448 0.32 11.85 -2.18
N PRO A 449 0.43 11.73 -0.84
CA PRO A 449 0.84 10.58 -0.02
C PRO A 449 -0.24 9.48 0.09
N LEU A 450 0.18 8.24 0.35
CA LEU A 450 -0.73 7.14 0.62
C LEU A 450 -1.53 7.39 1.90
N LYS A 451 -2.86 7.39 1.79
CA LYS A 451 -3.77 7.78 2.89
C LYS A 451 -4.00 6.69 3.94
N SER A 452 -3.75 5.43 3.62
CA SER A 452 -3.92 4.30 4.54
C SER A 452 -2.97 4.43 5.73
N LYS A 453 -3.47 4.13 6.94
CA LYS A 453 -2.71 4.24 8.19
C LYS A 453 -2.30 2.87 8.71
N GLY A 454 -1.09 2.79 9.27
CA GLY A 454 -0.47 1.56 9.74
C GLY A 454 0.14 0.74 8.62
N PHE A 455 1.29 0.10 8.90
CA PHE A 455 2.05 -0.65 7.89
C PHE A 455 1.22 -1.73 7.21
N LYS A 456 0.51 -2.55 7.99
CA LYS A 456 -0.34 -3.64 7.47
C LYS A 456 -1.39 -3.13 6.47
N ASN A 457 -2.10 -2.05 6.80
CA ASN A 457 -3.12 -1.48 5.91
C ASN A 457 -2.49 -0.84 4.65
N ARG A 458 -1.29 -0.22 4.78
CA ARG A 458 -0.55 0.29 3.62
C ARG A 458 -0.11 -0.84 2.69
N LYS A 459 0.39 -1.95 3.25
CA LYS A 459 0.79 -3.14 2.49
C LYS A 459 -0.40 -3.70 1.71
N THR A 460 -1.51 -3.97 2.39
CA THR A 460 -2.74 -4.46 1.74
C THR A 460 -3.23 -3.52 0.63
N ARG A 461 -3.19 -2.20 0.86
CA ARG A 461 -3.58 -1.22 -0.16
C ARG A 461 -2.66 -1.26 -1.38
N ILE A 462 -1.36 -1.40 -1.18
CA ILE A 462 -0.38 -1.54 -2.28
C ILE A 462 -0.69 -2.78 -3.11
N GLU A 463 -0.97 -3.91 -2.47
CA GLU A 463 -1.29 -5.16 -3.17
C GLU A 463 -2.59 -5.06 -3.97
N TRP A 464 -3.64 -4.43 -3.43
CA TRP A 464 -4.84 -4.11 -4.21
C TRP A 464 -4.53 -3.25 -5.44
N CYS A 465 -3.63 -2.27 -5.29
CA CYS A 465 -3.22 -1.42 -6.41
C CYS A 465 -2.39 -2.20 -7.44
N ILE A 466 -1.53 -3.13 -7.02
CA ILE A 466 -0.80 -4.02 -7.94
C ILE A 466 -1.77 -4.91 -8.71
N LEU A 467 -2.72 -5.53 -8.03
CA LEU A 467 -3.75 -6.35 -8.68
C LEU A 467 -4.53 -5.54 -9.73
N ALA A 468 -5.03 -4.37 -9.33
CA ALA A 468 -5.80 -3.50 -10.23
C ALA A 468 -4.95 -3.03 -11.43
N HIS A 469 -3.68 -2.68 -11.20
CA HIS A 469 -2.74 -2.31 -12.26
C HIS A 469 -2.52 -3.45 -13.25
N ASN A 470 -2.25 -4.66 -12.75
CA ASN A 470 -1.98 -5.80 -13.60
C ASN A 470 -3.23 -6.22 -14.39
N LEU A 471 -4.39 -6.27 -13.75
CA LEU A 471 -5.66 -6.55 -14.43
C LEU A 471 -5.96 -5.50 -15.50
N TRP A 472 -5.77 -4.23 -15.21
CA TRP A 472 -5.94 -3.15 -16.19
C TRP A 472 -5.00 -3.30 -17.38
N LYS A 473 -3.73 -3.62 -17.12
CA LYS A 473 -2.73 -3.87 -18.19
C LYS A 473 -3.13 -5.06 -19.06
N LEU A 474 -3.56 -6.16 -18.45
CA LEU A 474 -4.03 -7.34 -19.18
C LEU A 474 -5.25 -7.00 -20.05
N GLY A 475 -6.23 -6.31 -19.48
CA GLY A 475 -7.40 -5.86 -20.25
C GLY A 475 -7.04 -4.94 -21.43
N ARG A 476 -6.09 -4.00 -21.22
CA ARG A 476 -5.62 -3.11 -22.31
C ARG A 476 -4.89 -3.88 -23.42
N ILE A 477 -4.06 -4.85 -23.08
CA ILE A 477 -3.38 -5.70 -24.06
C ILE A 477 -4.42 -6.49 -24.88
N ALA A 478 -5.45 -7.04 -24.23
CA ALA A 478 -6.52 -7.77 -24.93
C ALA A 478 -7.29 -6.87 -25.91
N VAL A 479 -7.66 -5.65 -25.50
CA VAL A 479 -8.32 -4.68 -26.40
C VAL A 479 -7.44 -4.33 -27.59
N GLN A 480 -6.15 -4.04 -27.38
CA GLN A 480 -5.20 -3.69 -28.43
C GLN A 480 -5.02 -4.84 -29.45
N ASN A 481 -4.88 -6.07 -28.96
CA ASN A 481 -4.74 -7.24 -29.83
C ASN A 481 -5.99 -7.47 -30.68
N ARG A 482 -7.18 -7.26 -30.11
CA ARG A 482 -8.46 -7.36 -30.84
C ARG A 482 -8.59 -6.29 -31.91
N GLU A 483 -8.22 -5.02 -31.61
CA GLU A 483 -8.19 -3.94 -32.59
C GLU A 483 -7.25 -4.26 -33.75
N ALA A 484 -6.01 -4.70 -33.47
CA ALA A 484 -5.04 -5.06 -34.49
C ALA A 484 -5.51 -6.23 -35.39
N ALA A 485 -6.14 -7.25 -34.80
CA ALA A 485 -6.70 -8.37 -35.55
C ALA A 485 -7.87 -7.95 -36.47
N THR A 486 -8.65 -6.95 -36.07
CA THR A 486 -9.74 -6.40 -36.88
C THR A 486 -9.20 -5.59 -38.06
N GLU A 487 -8.23 -4.71 -37.81
CA GLU A 487 -7.56 -3.92 -38.84
C GLU A 487 -6.88 -4.81 -39.91
N GLN A 488 -6.25 -5.92 -39.50
CA GLN A 488 -5.67 -6.89 -40.42
C GLN A 488 -6.70 -7.59 -41.33
N LYS A 489 -7.89 -7.88 -40.76
CA LYS A 489 -8.99 -8.50 -41.53
C LYS A 489 -9.66 -7.52 -42.49
N GLU A 490 -9.69 -6.24 -42.19
CA GLU A 490 -10.22 -5.20 -43.05
C GLU A 490 -9.24 -4.82 -44.18
N ALA A 491 -7.92 -5.04 -43.97
CA ALA A 491 -6.86 -4.78 -44.95
C ALA A 491 -6.62 -5.96 -45.92
N ALA A 492 -7.10 -7.16 -45.60
CA ALA A 492 -6.99 -8.39 -46.43
C ALA A 492 -8.23 -8.60 -47.29
#